data_07f036c6fd8fdd6b93bb310a488f7f8e
#
_entry.id   07f036c6fd8fdd6b93bb310a488f7f8e
#
_cell.length_a   1.000
_cell.length_b   1.000
_cell.length_c   1.000
_cell.angle_alpha   90.00
_cell.angle_beta   90.00
_cell.angle_gamma   90.00
#
_symmetry.space_group_name_H-M   'P 1'
#
loop_
_entity.id
_entity.type
_entity.pdbx_description
1 polymer ?
#
loop_
_entity_poly.entity_id
_entity_poly.type
_entity_poly.pdbx_seq_one_letter_code
_entity_poly.pdbx_strand_id
1 'polypeptide(L)'
;MIDAKWVYTWKTDEQGWIVKAKSRLVARGFKQREGIDFGEIFAPTLSSSSVRLLSANACELDLDLWHFEVDQAFVQSHLDEDVFLRMPKGCGNLFGKVVRLNKTLYGLKQASRTWHSHLIRCLEKPRF
;
A
#
# COMPACT_ATOMS: atom_id res chain seq x y z
N MET A 1 -10.49 17.08 1.28
CA MET A 1 -10.05 16.89 -0.13
C MET A 1 -8.55 17.05 -0.21
N ILE A 2 -7.88 16.12 -0.84
CA ILE A 2 -6.42 16.09 -1.03
C ILE A 2 -6.08 15.98 -2.52
N ASP A 3 -4.85 16.30 -2.90
CA ASP A 3 -4.40 16.18 -4.29
C ASP A 3 -3.67 14.85 -4.50
N ALA A 4 -3.67 14.36 -5.73
CA ALA A 4 -2.79 13.28 -6.18
C ALA A 4 -1.64 13.81 -7.03
N LYS A 5 -0.61 12.99 -7.17
CA LYS A 5 0.50 13.22 -8.09
C LYS A 5 0.98 11.91 -8.70
N TRP A 6 1.60 12.00 -9.86
CA TRP A 6 2.38 10.91 -10.42
C TRP A 6 3.77 10.88 -9.80
N VAL A 7 4.23 9.69 -9.49
CA VAL A 7 5.61 9.40 -9.11
C VAL A 7 6.19 8.46 -10.14
N TYR A 8 7.26 8.87 -10.76
CA TYR A 8 7.97 8.12 -11.79
C TYR A 8 9.29 7.62 -11.23
N THR A 9 9.62 6.36 -11.52
CA THR A 9 10.86 5.73 -11.10
C THR A 9 11.40 4.89 -12.24
N TRP A 10 12.67 5.05 -12.55
CA TRP A 10 13.39 4.17 -13.45
C TRP A 10 13.92 2.97 -12.67
N LYS A 11 13.74 1.77 -13.20
CA LYS A 11 14.45 0.59 -12.73
C LYS A 11 15.59 0.32 -13.66
N THR A 12 16.76 0.09 -13.09
CA THR A 12 17.99 -0.26 -13.82
C THR A 12 18.38 -1.70 -13.52
N ASP A 13 19.12 -2.32 -14.44
CA ASP A 13 19.81 -3.58 -14.21
C ASP A 13 21.11 -3.37 -13.40
N GLU A 14 21.88 -4.43 -13.22
CA GLU A 14 23.15 -4.43 -12.49
C GLU A 14 24.23 -3.57 -13.20
N GLN A 15 24.10 -3.35 -14.50
CA GLN A 15 24.97 -2.53 -15.32
C GLN A 15 24.57 -1.05 -15.36
N GLY A 16 23.42 -0.70 -14.74
CA GLY A 16 22.92 0.66 -14.70
C GLY A 16 22.03 1.06 -15.89
N TRP A 17 21.71 0.13 -16.79
CA TRP A 17 20.80 0.40 -17.91
C TRP A 17 19.36 0.42 -17.47
N ILE A 18 18.57 1.35 -18.03
CA ILE A 18 17.14 1.45 -17.73
C ILE A 18 16.40 0.29 -18.37
N VAL A 19 15.87 -0.60 -17.55
CA VAL A 19 15.08 -1.77 -17.98
C VAL A 19 13.57 -1.57 -17.87
N LYS A 20 13.12 -0.64 -17.02
CA LYS A 20 11.68 -0.41 -16.80
C LYS A 20 11.40 1.00 -16.30
N ALA A 21 10.40 1.65 -16.90
CA ALA A 21 9.76 2.84 -16.35
C ALA A 21 8.59 2.40 -15.46
N LYS A 22 8.55 2.89 -14.23
CA LYS A 22 7.45 2.63 -13.29
C LYS A 22 6.78 3.95 -12.91
N SER A 23 5.46 4.03 -13.14
CA SER A 23 4.65 5.16 -12.71
C SER A 23 3.65 4.73 -11.64
N ARG A 24 3.44 5.57 -10.66
CA ARG A 24 2.43 5.37 -9.61
C ARG A 24 1.64 6.64 -9.39
N LEU A 25 0.32 6.51 -9.32
CA LEU A 25 -0.54 7.55 -8.79
C LEU A 25 -0.47 7.52 -7.27
N VAL A 26 -0.15 8.65 -6.63
CA VAL A 26 0.09 8.72 -5.18
C VAL A 26 -0.71 9.89 -4.60
N ALA A 27 -1.45 9.66 -3.53
CA ALA A 27 -2.12 10.70 -2.77
C ALA A 27 -1.10 11.53 -1.98
N ARG A 28 -1.33 12.84 -1.86
CA ARG A 28 -0.53 13.72 -1.00
C ARG A 28 -1.02 13.63 0.45
N GLY A 29 -0.82 12.48 1.09
CA GLY A 29 -1.32 12.18 2.43
C GLY A 29 -0.88 13.15 3.53
N PHE A 30 0.23 13.88 3.34
CA PHE A 30 0.64 14.93 4.27
C PHE A 30 -0.36 16.09 4.37
N LYS A 31 -1.30 16.21 3.41
CA LYS A 31 -2.40 17.18 3.45
C LYS A 31 -3.66 16.64 4.15
N GLN A 32 -3.68 15.37 4.55
CA GLN A 32 -4.78 14.80 5.29
C GLN A 32 -4.85 15.37 6.70
N ARG A 33 -6.07 15.62 7.18
CA ARG A 33 -6.38 16.12 8.52
C ARG A 33 -6.88 14.99 9.38
N GLU A 34 -6.29 14.83 10.55
CA GLU A 34 -6.71 13.87 11.55
C GLU A 34 -8.16 14.15 12.01
N GLY A 35 -8.93 13.09 12.23
CA GLY A 35 -10.33 13.17 12.62
C GLY A 35 -11.29 13.56 11.50
N ILE A 36 -10.80 13.87 10.28
CA ILE A 36 -11.61 14.22 9.11
C ILE A 36 -11.30 13.31 7.93
N ASP A 37 -10.03 13.27 7.52
CA ASP A 37 -9.59 12.50 6.35
C ASP A 37 -9.00 11.13 6.74
N PHE A 38 -8.65 10.94 8.00
CA PHE A 38 -8.20 9.67 8.58
C PHE A 38 -8.37 9.69 10.11
N GLY A 39 -8.51 8.50 10.71
CA GLY A 39 -8.47 8.29 12.16
C GLY A 39 -7.16 7.64 12.55
N GLU A 40 -7.19 6.35 12.91
CA GLU A 40 -6.00 5.59 13.26
C GLU A 40 -5.13 5.27 12.05
N ILE A 41 -3.81 5.32 12.26
CA ILE A 41 -2.80 5.02 11.21
C ILE A 41 -1.89 3.85 11.59
N PHE A 42 -1.93 3.39 12.84
CA PHE A 42 -1.04 2.35 13.31
C PHE A 42 -1.24 1.04 12.53
N ALA A 43 -0.16 0.49 12.04
CA ALA A 43 -0.08 -0.84 11.47
C ALA A 43 1.12 -1.57 12.07
N PRO A 44 0.95 -2.80 12.58
CA PRO A 44 2.06 -3.60 13.06
C PRO A 44 3.08 -3.82 11.93
N THR A 45 4.35 -3.59 12.24
CA THR A 45 5.46 -3.88 11.32
C THR A 45 6.35 -4.93 11.97
N LEU A 46 6.67 -5.99 11.24
CA LEU A 46 7.58 -7.01 11.70
C LEU A 46 8.98 -6.43 11.95
N SER A 47 9.53 -6.72 13.14
CA SER A 47 10.92 -6.40 13.42
C SER A 47 11.87 -7.37 12.73
N SER A 48 13.09 -6.93 12.43
CA SER A 48 14.14 -7.82 11.90
C SER A 48 14.43 -9.00 12.84
N SER A 49 14.27 -8.78 14.14
CA SER A 49 14.46 -9.84 15.15
C SER A 49 13.38 -10.92 15.04
N SER A 50 12.13 -10.54 14.78
CA SER A 50 11.03 -11.49 14.58
C SER A 50 11.25 -12.35 13.34
N VAL A 51 11.74 -11.75 12.24
CA VAL A 51 12.06 -12.50 11.01
C VAL A 51 13.18 -13.49 11.27
N ARG A 52 14.26 -13.08 11.97
CA ARG A 52 15.39 -13.96 12.33
C ARG A 52 14.95 -15.12 13.23
N LEU A 53 14.12 -14.85 14.22
CA LEU A 53 13.58 -15.89 15.12
C LEU A 53 12.73 -16.90 14.34
N LEU A 54 11.86 -16.42 13.44
CA LEU A 54 11.06 -17.29 12.57
C LEU A 54 11.96 -18.19 11.72
N SER A 55 13.00 -17.61 11.10
CA SER A 55 13.94 -18.36 10.27
C SER A 55 14.72 -19.41 11.07
N ALA A 56 15.17 -19.07 12.31
CA ALA A 56 15.87 -20.01 13.18
C ALA A 56 14.97 -21.19 13.58
N ASN A 57 13.72 -20.90 13.98
CA ASN A 57 12.75 -21.94 14.31
C ASN A 57 12.42 -22.84 13.11
N ALA A 58 12.30 -22.24 11.92
CA ALA A 58 12.06 -23.03 10.72
C ALA A 58 13.22 -23.98 10.41
N CYS A 59 14.47 -23.53 10.58
CA CYS A 59 15.65 -24.40 10.44
C CYS A 59 15.68 -25.51 11.49
N GLU A 60 15.37 -25.21 12.76
CA GLU A 60 15.38 -26.19 13.83
C GLU A 60 14.30 -27.28 13.65
N LEU A 61 13.14 -26.88 13.15
CA LEU A 61 11.99 -27.76 12.96
C LEU A 61 11.89 -28.36 11.54
N ASP A 62 12.90 -28.15 10.70
CA ASP A 62 12.95 -28.59 9.29
C ASP A 62 11.71 -28.16 8.48
N LEU A 63 11.32 -26.88 8.61
CA LEU A 63 10.15 -26.31 7.94
C LEU A 63 10.55 -25.52 6.70
N ASP A 64 9.74 -25.65 5.64
CA ASP A 64 9.84 -24.83 4.46
C ASP A 64 9.30 -23.42 4.72
N LEU A 65 10.05 -22.41 4.28
CA LEU A 65 9.61 -20.99 4.29
C LEU A 65 9.20 -20.55 2.89
N TRP A 66 7.98 -20.04 2.77
CA TRP A 66 7.47 -19.48 1.54
C TRP A 66 7.34 -17.96 1.65
N HIS A 67 7.86 -17.26 0.66
CA HIS A 67 7.79 -15.80 0.56
C HIS A 67 6.84 -15.40 -0.56
N PHE A 68 5.91 -14.49 -0.26
CA PHE A 68 4.94 -13.97 -1.22
C PHE A 68 5.01 -12.45 -1.30
N GLU A 69 4.92 -11.91 -2.50
CA GLU A 69 4.68 -10.49 -2.73
C GLU A 69 3.25 -10.28 -3.22
N VAL A 70 2.52 -9.37 -2.59
CA VAL A 70 1.17 -9.02 -3.01
C VAL A 70 1.22 -7.82 -3.93
N ASP A 71 0.86 -8.02 -5.19
CA ASP A 71 0.80 -6.95 -6.16
C ASP A 71 -0.24 -5.90 -5.77
N GLN A 72 0.18 -4.62 -5.81
CA GLN A 72 -0.69 -3.48 -5.55
C GLN A 72 -1.48 -3.60 -4.23
N ALA A 73 -0.85 -4.09 -3.18
CA ALA A 73 -1.47 -4.43 -1.90
C ALA A 73 -2.45 -3.36 -1.38
N PHE A 74 -2.03 -2.10 -1.33
CA PHE A 74 -2.85 -1.03 -0.78
C PHE A 74 -4.16 -0.81 -1.53
N VAL A 75 -4.17 -0.91 -2.87
CA VAL A 75 -5.38 -0.68 -3.66
C VAL A 75 -6.35 -1.87 -3.65
N GLN A 76 -6.03 -2.93 -2.92
CA GLN A 76 -6.95 -4.05 -2.71
C GLN A 76 -7.87 -3.84 -1.52
N SER A 77 -7.48 -3.02 -0.54
CA SER A 77 -8.25 -2.76 0.68
C SER A 77 -9.24 -1.62 0.51
N HIS A 78 -10.43 -1.76 1.10
CA HIS A 78 -11.45 -0.72 1.13
C HIS A 78 -11.09 0.34 2.17
N LEU A 79 -11.47 1.58 1.89
CA LEU A 79 -11.38 2.68 2.84
C LEU A 79 -12.57 2.64 3.81
N ASP A 80 -12.30 2.96 5.07
CA ASP A 80 -13.32 3.11 6.10
C ASP A 80 -13.86 4.55 6.14
N GLU A 81 -13.04 5.53 5.70
CA GLU A 81 -13.37 6.95 5.69
C GLU A 81 -13.58 7.48 4.25
N ASP A 82 -14.36 8.55 4.14
CA ASP A 82 -14.60 9.25 2.88
C ASP A 82 -13.40 10.11 2.49
N VAL A 83 -12.60 9.65 1.55
CA VAL A 83 -11.46 10.37 1.01
C VAL A 83 -11.76 10.87 -0.40
N PHE A 84 -11.68 12.20 -0.57
CA PHE A 84 -11.86 12.87 -1.86
C PHE A 84 -10.54 13.33 -2.42
N LEU A 85 -10.26 12.94 -3.66
CA LEU A 85 -8.99 13.13 -4.34
C LEU A 85 -9.16 13.98 -5.61
N ARG A 86 -8.36 15.05 -5.74
CA ARG A 86 -8.27 15.80 -7.00
C ARG A 86 -7.28 15.12 -7.93
N MET A 87 -7.74 14.81 -9.13
CA MET A 87 -6.95 14.08 -10.12
C MET A 87 -5.94 14.99 -10.83
N PRO A 88 -4.66 14.55 -10.96
CA PRO A 88 -3.60 15.30 -11.61
C PRO A 88 -3.70 15.23 -13.15
N LYS A 89 -2.87 16.02 -13.84
CA LYS A 89 -2.66 15.89 -15.29
C LYS A 89 -2.24 14.45 -15.63
N GLY A 90 -2.65 13.99 -16.82
CA GLY A 90 -2.37 12.62 -17.27
C GLY A 90 -3.45 11.59 -16.90
N CYS A 91 -4.52 12.01 -16.22
CA CYS A 91 -5.67 11.15 -15.91
C CYS A 91 -6.82 11.29 -16.95
N GLY A 92 -6.53 11.73 -18.16
CA GLY A 92 -7.52 11.87 -19.23
C GLY A 92 -8.70 12.73 -18.80
N ASN A 93 -9.92 12.24 -19.02
CA ASN A 93 -11.18 12.96 -18.71
C ASN A 93 -11.40 13.21 -17.21
N LEU A 94 -10.59 12.62 -16.34
CA LEU A 94 -10.66 12.84 -14.89
C LEU A 94 -9.78 14.00 -14.41
N PHE A 95 -8.92 14.56 -15.27
CA PHE A 95 -8.06 15.67 -14.90
C PHE A 95 -8.85 16.83 -14.27
N GLY A 96 -8.40 17.29 -13.11
CA GLY A 96 -8.99 18.38 -12.35
C GLY A 96 -10.28 18.03 -11.60
N LYS A 97 -10.90 16.89 -11.89
CA LYS A 97 -12.10 16.43 -11.19
C LYS A 97 -11.74 15.92 -9.79
N VAL A 98 -12.71 16.03 -8.90
CA VAL A 98 -12.66 15.43 -7.56
C VAL A 98 -13.39 14.09 -7.61
N VAL A 99 -12.70 13.04 -7.19
CA VAL A 99 -13.25 11.68 -7.11
C VAL A 99 -13.25 11.19 -5.67
N ARG A 100 -14.25 10.42 -5.29
CA ARG A 100 -14.25 9.68 -4.03
C ARG A 100 -13.50 8.37 -4.23
N LEU A 101 -12.59 8.06 -3.32
CA LEU A 101 -11.86 6.80 -3.33
C LEU A 101 -12.71 5.71 -2.66
N ASN A 102 -12.90 4.60 -3.35
CA ASN A 102 -13.53 3.40 -2.78
C ASN A 102 -12.50 2.48 -2.12
N LYS A 103 -11.27 2.54 -2.59
CA LYS A 103 -10.15 1.73 -2.11
C LYS A 103 -8.97 2.61 -1.74
N THR A 104 -8.11 2.06 -0.91
CA THR A 104 -6.89 2.73 -0.48
C THR A 104 -5.96 3.03 -1.66
N LEU A 105 -5.22 4.11 -1.57
CA LEU A 105 -4.22 4.51 -2.55
C LEU A 105 -2.87 4.73 -1.85
N TYR A 106 -1.80 4.52 -2.60
CA TYR A 106 -0.45 4.85 -2.12
C TYR A 106 -0.37 6.31 -1.65
N GLY A 107 0.32 6.53 -0.53
CA GLY A 107 0.52 7.85 0.03
C GLY A 107 -0.55 8.32 1.02
N LEU A 108 -1.66 7.60 1.20
CA LEU A 108 -2.60 7.84 2.29
C LEU A 108 -2.00 7.40 3.63
N LYS A 109 -2.23 8.16 4.69
CA LYS A 109 -1.70 7.87 6.03
C LYS A 109 -2.23 6.55 6.59
N GLN A 110 -3.51 6.23 6.38
CA GLN A 110 -4.15 5.01 6.85
C GLN A 110 -3.91 3.79 5.94
N ALA A 111 -3.18 3.92 4.83
CA ALA A 111 -3.04 2.86 3.84
C ALA A 111 -2.48 1.54 4.44
N SER A 112 -1.45 1.63 5.26
CA SER A 112 -0.84 0.45 5.90
C SER A 112 -1.79 -0.24 6.88
N ARG A 113 -2.52 0.52 7.72
CA ARG A 113 -3.50 -0.02 8.66
C ARG A 113 -4.62 -0.74 7.92
N THR A 114 -5.18 -0.09 6.92
CA THR A 114 -6.30 -0.62 6.14
C THR A 114 -5.90 -1.91 5.41
N TRP A 115 -4.70 -1.93 4.83
CA TRP A 115 -4.15 -3.12 4.20
C TRP A 115 -3.93 -4.26 5.21
N HIS A 116 -3.33 -3.98 6.36
CA HIS A 116 -3.11 -4.97 7.42
C HIS A 116 -4.42 -5.62 7.86
N SER A 117 -5.45 -4.82 8.12
CA SER A 117 -6.79 -5.32 8.49
C SER A 117 -7.42 -6.16 7.37
N HIS A 118 -7.21 -5.78 6.11
CA HIS A 118 -7.68 -6.54 4.96
C HIS A 118 -6.96 -7.90 4.86
N LEU A 119 -5.65 -7.92 5.01
CA LEU A 119 -4.83 -9.13 4.97
C LEU A 119 -5.24 -10.12 6.06
N ILE A 120 -5.40 -9.67 7.31
CA ILE A 120 -5.87 -10.53 8.41
C ILE A 120 -7.21 -11.16 8.05
N ARG A 121 -8.20 -10.37 7.62
CA ARG A 121 -9.51 -10.90 7.22
C ARG A 121 -9.44 -11.94 6.09
N CYS A 122 -8.47 -11.80 5.18
CA CYS A 122 -8.27 -12.78 4.12
C CYS A 122 -7.64 -14.08 4.64
N LEU A 123 -6.73 -13.98 5.61
CA LEU A 123 -6.07 -15.14 6.22
C LEU A 123 -6.97 -15.91 7.19
N GLU A 124 -7.87 -15.20 7.90
CA GLU A 124 -8.81 -15.78 8.85
C GLU A 124 -10.04 -16.42 8.19
N LYS A 125 -10.30 -16.14 6.91
CA LYS A 125 -11.39 -16.82 6.20
C LYS A 125 -11.11 -18.31 6.10
N PRO A 126 -11.96 -19.18 6.67
CA PRO A 126 -11.80 -20.60 6.49
C PRO A 126 -11.86 -20.95 4.99
N ARG A 127 -10.89 -21.71 4.54
CA ARG A 127 -10.81 -22.22 3.15
C ARG A 127 -11.69 -23.44 2.97
N PHE A 128 -12.95 -23.35 3.39
CA PHE A 128 -13.92 -24.43 3.13
C PHE A 128 -15.30 -23.86 2.89
#